data_64b6eaceba3c56ccc80898d500d2b739
#
_entry.id   64b6eaceba3c56ccc80898d500d2b739
#
_cell.length_a   1.000
_cell.length_b   1.000
_cell.length_c   1.000
_cell.angle_alpha   90.00
_cell.angle_beta   90.00
_cell.angle_gamma   90.00
#
_symmetry.space_group_name_H-M   'P 1'
#
loop_
_entity.id
_entity.type
_entity.pdbx_description
1 polymer ?
#
loop_
_entity_poly.entity_id
_entity_poly.type
_entity_poly.pdbx_seq_one_letter_code
_entity_poly.pdbx_strand_id
1 'polypeptide(L)'
;MKKKAVSILMTAAMAASMLATTAMAGETEASTEAFDPGTGKVYLLNFKPETDEALQTLASDYSSQYGVDVTVLTAADGQYNTTLTSEMAKSDAPTIFTVGNATAAQTWNDYTYDLKDTPLYSHLTDKSLTVNYDGKVAAIANCFESYGIIYNKTILNDYFQMDNAKAKSMDDINSFDTLKAVADDIQSRVDEINDKFGTSLTEAFASAGLDDSSSWRFSGHLANLPLYYEFKDDGVDLTAGEPTIKGTYLDNFKNVWDMYVSDSAADPKTLNSGSYNAEQEFGMGEAVFYQNGDWEFSALTNEDNGYEVKAEDLGMMPIYFGVDDANEGLCSGTENFWAINAKAPQEDIDSSLAFLNWVITSDEGRKAMVDDMGLTCPFDTFTGDYASKNAFGAEATALQSAGKTSVAWSFNATPNVDDWRKDVVNALTDYTSNGGSWDAVKTAFVDGWAHQWTLAHEGEASTEAATEAATEAE
;
A
#
# COMPACT_ATOMS: atom_id res chain seq x y z
N MET A 1 36.63 -2.42 18.34
CA MET A 1 36.19 -1.32 17.52
C MET A 1 34.71 -1.31 17.63
N LYS A 2 34.14 -0.21 18.11
CA LYS A 2 32.72 -0.12 18.52
C LYS A 2 31.89 0.26 17.29
N LYS A 3 31.13 -0.68 16.73
CA LYS A 3 30.07 -0.36 15.79
C LYS A 3 28.89 0.17 16.62
N LYS A 4 28.52 1.41 16.38
CA LYS A 4 27.36 2.06 17.01
C LYS A 4 26.10 1.48 16.36
N ALA A 5 25.29 0.83 17.17
CA ALA A 5 23.90 0.60 16.85
C ALA A 5 23.19 1.98 16.81
N VAL A 6 22.70 2.35 15.66
CA VAL A 6 21.76 3.47 15.47
C VAL A 6 20.71 2.92 14.52
N SER A 7 19.57 2.75 15.06
CA SER A 7 18.26 2.75 14.45
C SER A 7 17.37 1.63 14.94
N ILE A 8 16.67 1.84 15.98
CA ILE A 8 15.35 1.26 16.25
C ILE A 8 14.63 2.33 17.07
N LEU A 9 14.02 3.31 16.39
CA LEU A 9 13.07 4.26 16.99
C LEU A 9 12.43 5.09 15.85
N MET A 10 11.72 4.49 14.91
CA MET A 10 11.07 5.25 13.83
C MET A 10 9.56 5.08 13.74
N THR A 11 8.93 4.28 14.58
CA THR A 11 7.49 4.07 14.49
C THR A 11 6.66 4.69 15.61
N ALA A 12 7.26 5.38 16.58
CA ALA A 12 6.52 5.90 17.74
C ALA A 12 6.22 7.41 17.73
N ALA A 13 6.64 8.16 16.71
CA ALA A 13 6.57 9.64 16.74
C ALA A 13 5.31 10.25 16.09
N MET A 14 4.57 9.52 15.24
CA MET A 14 3.44 10.11 14.53
C MET A 14 2.17 10.32 15.36
N ALA A 15 1.98 9.61 16.46
CA ALA A 15 0.76 9.73 17.27
C ALA A 15 0.78 10.89 18.28
N ALA A 16 1.93 11.53 18.54
CA ALA A 16 2.06 12.53 19.61
C ALA A 16 1.91 13.99 19.15
N SER A 17 1.91 14.28 17.85
CA SER A 17 1.86 15.67 17.35
C SER A 17 0.45 16.21 17.06
N MET A 18 -0.60 15.38 17.13
CA MET A 18 -1.98 15.83 16.85
C MET A 18 -2.77 16.36 18.07
N LEU A 19 -2.19 16.43 19.27
CA LEU A 19 -2.94 16.75 20.49
C LEU A 19 -2.37 17.91 21.32
N ALA A 20 -1.75 18.94 20.74
CA ALA A 20 -1.47 20.15 21.49
C ALA A 20 -1.15 21.37 20.62
N THR A 21 -2.16 22.05 20.10
CA THR A 21 -2.07 23.53 19.94
C THR A 21 -3.47 24.15 19.85
N THR A 22 -4.07 24.36 21.00
CA THR A 22 -5.04 25.47 21.14
C THR A 22 -4.27 26.73 21.54
N ALA A 23 -4.56 27.79 20.78
CA ALA A 23 -4.33 29.22 21.09
C ALA A 23 -2.93 29.77 20.81
N MET A 24 -2.84 30.49 19.69
CA MET A 24 -2.58 31.94 19.67
C MET A 24 -2.81 32.44 18.24
N ALA A 25 -3.90 33.17 18.04
CA ALA A 25 -4.10 33.97 16.83
C ALA A 25 -3.03 35.09 16.83
N GLY A 26 -2.06 34.92 15.96
CA GLY A 26 -1.23 35.99 15.48
C GLY A 26 -1.54 36.12 13.99
N GLU A 27 -2.22 37.18 13.61
CA GLU A 27 -2.36 37.58 12.20
C GLU A 27 -0.95 37.82 11.65
N THR A 28 -0.42 36.82 10.93
CA THR A 28 0.67 37.01 10.01
C THR A 28 0.00 37.35 8.69
N GLU A 29 0.16 38.59 8.22
CA GLU A 29 -0.19 38.94 6.84
C GLU A 29 0.54 37.98 5.90
N ALA A 30 -0.20 37.00 5.33
CA ALA A 30 0.28 36.18 4.26
C ALA A 30 0.58 37.12 3.08
N SER A 31 1.80 37.13 2.62
CA SER A 31 2.16 37.78 1.36
C SER A 31 1.34 37.13 0.26
N THR A 32 0.38 37.86 -0.30
CA THR A 32 -0.42 37.43 -1.44
C THR A 32 0.43 37.57 -2.71
N GLU A 33 1.49 36.78 -2.86
CA GLU A 33 1.99 36.54 -4.19
C GLU A 33 0.95 35.70 -4.92
N ALA A 34 0.53 36.17 -6.10
CA ALA A 34 -0.42 35.43 -6.92
C ALA A 34 0.20 34.07 -7.26
N PHE A 35 -0.59 33.00 -7.17
CA PHE A 35 -0.16 31.66 -7.53
C PHE A 35 0.32 31.64 -9.00
N ASP A 36 1.56 31.17 -9.24
CA ASP A 36 2.15 31.03 -10.56
C ASP A 36 2.04 29.55 -11.00
N PRO A 37 1.20 29.24 -11.98
CA PRO A 37 1.01 27.89 -12.48
C PRO A 37 2.14 27.42 -13.42
N GLY A 38 3.09 28.30 -13.76
CA GLY A 38 4.07 28.08 -14.81
C GLY A 38 3.51 28.24 -16.22
N THR A 39 4.33 27.94 -17.23
CA THR A 39 3.99 28.08 -18.68
C THR A 39 4.16 26.79 -19.46
N GLY A 40 4.65 25.73 -18.83
CA GLY A 40 4.81 24.42 -19.41
C GLY A 40 3.51 23.58 -19.32
N LYS A 41 3.65 22.29 -19.57
CA LYS A 41 2.58 21.30 -19.42
C LYS A 41 2.87 20.36 -18.26
N VAL A 42 1.85 19.65 -17.82
CA VAL A 42 1.92 18.59 -16.80
C VAL A 42 1.47 17.28 -17.43
N TYR A 43 2.28 16.24 -17.29
CA TYR A 43 1.89 14.88 -17.65
C TYR A 43 2.13 13.96 -16.46
N LEU A 44 1.04 13.56 -15.77
CA LEU A 44 1.08 12.68 -14.62
C LEU A 44 0.79 11.24 -15.06
N LEU A 45 1.73 10.33 -14.80
CA LEU A 45 1.50 8.89 -14.87
C LEU A 45 1.04 8.40 -13.50
N ASN A 46 -0.26 8.11 -13.39
CA ASN A 46 -0.89 7.68 -12.14
C ASN A 46 -0.69 6.19 -11.89
N PHE A 47 -0.30 5.87 -10.65
CA PHE A 47 -0.11 4.50 -10.16
C PHE A 47 -1.43 3.86 -9.69
N LYS A 48 -2.39 4.66 -9.17
CA LYS A 48 -3.58 4.20 -8.45
C LYS A 48 -4.83 4.24 -9.35
N PRO A 49 -5.30 3.10 -9.92
CA PRO A 49 -6.46 3.08 -10.80
C PRO A 49 -7.74 3.61 -10.16
N GLU A 50 -7.93 3.37 -8.85
CA GLU A 50 -9.09 3.81 -8.08
C GLU A 50 -9.20 5.34 -7.96
N THR A 51 -8.12 6.08 -8.20
CA THR A 51 -8.12 7.54 -8.17
C THR A 51 -8.29 8.20 -9.53
N ASP A 52 -8.43 7.43 -10.63
CA ASP A 52 -8.40 7.94 -11.99
C ASP A 52 -9.44 9.02 -12.25
N GLU A 53 -10.71 8.77 -11.94
CA GLU A 53 -11.81 9.71 -12.21
C GLU A 53 -11.62 11.04 -11.48
N ALA A 54 -11.23 10.99 -10.21
CA ALA A 54 -10.96 12.18 -9.41
C ALA A 54 -9.74 12.96 -9.92
N LEU A 55 -8.68 12.28 -10.34
CA LEU A 55 -7.49 12.91 -10.94
C LEU A 55 -7.78 13.54 -12.29
N GLN A 56 -8.60 12.91 -13.16
CA GLN A 56 -9.04 13.47 -14.44
C GLN A 56 -9.84 14.76 -14.22
N THR A 57 -10.75 14.74 -13.25
CA THR A 57 -11.55 15.92 -12.87
C THR A 57 -10.64 17.04 -12.38
N LEU A 58 -9.75 16.75 -11.44
CA LEU A 58 -8.80 17.71 -10.86
C LEU A 58 -7.89 18.32 -11.92
N ALA A 59 -7.40 17.51 -12.87
CA ALA A 59 -6.59 17.97 -14.00
C ALA A 59 -7.36 18.92 -14.93
N SER A 60 -8.62 18.58 -15.22
CA SER A 60 -9.51 19.42 -16.03
C SER A 60 -9.80 20.77 -15.37
N ASP A 61 -10.05 20.77 -14.06
CA ASP A 61 -10.33 21.99 -13.28
C ASP A 61 -9.11 22.90 -13.24
N TYR A 62 -7.93 22.34 -12.96
CA TYR A 62 -6.67 23.10 -12.98
C TYR A 62 -6.38 23.69 -14.37
N SER A 63 -6.53 22.89 -15.42
CA SER A 63 -6.34 23.34 -16.81
C SER A 63 -7.29 24.48 -17.16
N SER A 64 -8.56 24.38 -16.77
CA SER A 64 -9.58 25.39 -17.01
C SER A 64 -9.32 26.69 -16.23
N GLN A 65 -8.82 26.58 -15.01
CA GLN A 65 -8.58 27.71 -14.11
C GLN A 65 -7.30 28.48 -14.49
N TYR A 66 -6.22 27.77 -14.85
CA TYR A 66 -4.89 28.34 -15.02
C TYR A 66 -4.38 28.33 -16.46
N GLY A 67 -5.04 27.63 -17.38
CA GLY A 67 -4.62 27.55 -18.78
C GLY A 67 -3.38 26.67 -19.03
N VAL A 68 -2.99 25.87 -18.05
CA VAL A 68 -1.91 24.87 -18.15
C VAL A 68 -2.50 23.56 -18.67
N ASP A 69 -1.87 22.95 -19.66
CA ASP A 69 -2.29 21.62 -20.15
C ASP A 69 -1.87 20.53 -19.15
N VAL A 70 -2.84 19.83 -18.57
CA VAL A 70 -2.62 18.74 -17.63
C VAL A 70 -3.20 17.45 -18.20
N THR A 71 -2.34 16.48 -18.45
CA THR A 71 -2.71 15.13 -18.90
C THR A 71 -2.49 14.14 -17.76
N VAL A 72 -3.46 13.26 -17.53
CA VAL A 72 -3.34 12.11 -16.61
C VAL A 72 -3.46 10.83 -17.43
N LEU A 73 -2.50 9.94 -17.28
CA LEU A 73 -2.57 8.56 -17.75
C LEU A 73 -2.50 7.63 -16.55
N THR A 74 -3.50 6.78 -16.38
CA THR A 74 -3.52 5.79 -15.31
C THR A 74 -3.08 4.44 -15.84
N ALA A 75 -2.11 3.81 -15.18
CA ALA A 75 -1.69 2.46 -15.49
C ALA A 75 -2.75 1.46 -15.00
N ALA A 76 -2.91 0.34 -15.72
CA ALA A 76 -3.75 -0.75 -15.24
C ALA A 76 -3.11 -1.44 -14.01
N ASP A 77 -3.94 -2.08 -13.19
CA ASP A 77 -3.49 -2.85 -12.03
C ASP A 77 -2.35 -3.81 -12.37
N GLY A 78 -1.30 -3.77 -11.54
CA GLY A 78 -0.12 -4.62 -11.71
C GLY A 78 0.75 -4.30 -12.94
N GLN A 79 0.43 -3.25 -13.72
CA GLN A 79 1.12 -2.91 -14.97
C GLN A 79 1.92 -1.61 -14.91
N TYR A 80 2.07 -1.01 -13.73
CA TYR A 80 2.67 0.32 -13.62
C TYR A 80 4.12 0.38 -14.16
N ASN A 81 4.99 -0.54 -13.76
CA ASN A 81 6.40 -0.53 -14.16
C ASN A 81 6.57 -0.72 -15.68
N THR A 82 5.75 -1.61 -16.29
CA THR A 82 5.72 -1.82 -17.74
C THR A 82 5.25 -0.55 -18.46
N THR A 83 4.20 0.09 -17.96
CA THR A 83 3.66 1.34 -18.50
C THR A 83 4.68 2.46 -18.36
N LEU A 84 5.28 2.65 -17.16
CA LEU A 84 6.31 3.67 -16.92
C LEU A 84 7.49 3.52 -17.89
N THR A 85 8.01 2.32 -18.07
CA THR A 85 9.11 2.05 -19.00
C THR A 85 8.74 2.44 -20.43
N SER A 86 7.53 2.11 -20.86
CA SER A 86 7.03 2.45 -22.19
C SER A 86 6.84 3.96 -22.37
N GLU A 87 6.25 4.63 -21.36
CA GLU A 87 5.98 6.07 -21.42
C GLU A 87 7.26 6.90 -21.36
N MET A 88 8.23 6.52 -20.51
CA MET A 88 9.52 7.22 -20.40
C MET A 88 10.40 7.10 -21.66
N ALA A 89 10.15 6.13 -22.52
CA ALA A 89 10.83 5.99 -23.82
C ALA A 89 10.28 6.93 -24.91
N LYS A 90 9.16 7.61 -24.66
CA LYS A 90 8.54 8.53 -25.63
C LYS A 90 9.21 9.90 -25.62
N SER A 91 9.08 10.64 -26.72
CA SER A 91 9.51 12.05 -26.79
C SER A 91 8.65 12.97 -25.90
N ASP A 92 7.45 12.56 -25.58
CA ASP A 92 6.51 13.21 -24.68
C ASP A 92 6.31 12.31 -23.45
N ALA A 93 7.35 12.25 -22.61
CA ALA A 93 7.38 11.42 -21.42
C ALA A 93 6.65 12.09 -20.24
N PRO A 94 6.14 11.32 -19.27
CA PRO A 94 5.57 11.86 -18.04
C PRO A 94 6.52 12.84 -17.33
N THR A 95 5.97 13.95 -16.86
CA THR A 95 6.68 14.95 -16.06
C THR A 95 6.56 14.64 -14.56
N ILE A 96 5.49 13.92 -14.17
CA ILE A 96 5.25 13.40 -12.82
C ILE A 96 5.06 11.89 -12.94
N PHE A 97 5.76 11.11 -12.11
CA PHE A 97 5.63 9.65 -12.07
C PHE A 97 5.84 9.12 -10.64
N THR A 98 5.51 7.88 -10.40
CA THR A 98 5.66 7.24 -9.09
C THR A 98 6.93 6.41 -9.02
N VAL A 99 7.66 6.56 -7.91
CA VAL A 99 8.80 5.72 -7.52
C VAL A 99 8.44 5.02 -6.22
N GLY A 100 8.29 3.70 -6.23
CA GLY A 100 7.76 2.95 -5.09
C GLY A 100 8.78 2.69 -3.97
N ASN A 101 10.09 2.68 -4.27
CA ASN A 101 11.13 2.32 -3.30
C ASN A 101 12.53 2.78 -3.76
N ALA A 102 13.54 2.46 -2.96
CA ALA A 102 14.94 2.83 -3.26
C ALA A 102 15.48 2.15 -4.53
N THR A 103 15.11 0.90 -4.81
CA THR A 103 15.51 0.17 -6.03
C THR A 103 14.94 0.83 -7.29
N ALA A 104 13.66 1.24 -7.23
CA ALA A 104 13.05 2.00 -8.31
C ALA A 104 13.71 3.37 -8.49
N ALA A 105 14.07 4.05 -7.38
CA ALA A 105 14.81 5.32 -7.44
C ALA A 105 16.20 5.15 -8.05
N GLN A 106 16.88 4.05 -7.80
CA GLN A 106 18.15 3.71 -8.44
C GLN A 106 17.97 3.53 -9.95
N THR A 107 16.99 2.73 -10.36
CA THR A 107 16.67 2.49 -11.79
C THR A 107 16.38 3.79 -12.53
N TRP A 108 15.62 4.70 -11.90
CA TRP A 108 15.18 5.96 -12.49
C TRP A 108 16.03 7.17 -12.06
N ASN A 109 17.22 6.95 -11.46
CA ASN A 109 18.04 8.03 -10.88
C ASN A 109 18.27 9.21 -11.83
N ASP A 110 18.58 8.94 -13.08
CA ASP A 110 18.82 9.97 -14.11
C ASP A 110 17.57 10.80 -14.46
N TYR A 111 16.41 10.29 -14.11
CA TYR A 111 15.11 10.91 -14.39
C TYR A 111 14.50 11.58 -13.15
N THR A 112 15.03 11.39 -11.94
CA THR A 112 14.48 12.00 -10.73
C THR A 112 15.10 13.37 -10.46
N TYR A 113 14.24 14.39 -10.30
CA TYR A 113 14.61 15.73 -9.86
C TYR A 113 14.82 15.76 -8.34
N ASP A 114 15.74 16.58 -7.82
CA ASP A 114 15.93 16.73 -6.37
C ASP A 114 14.81 17.59 -5.78
N LEU A 115 13.94 16.98 -4.99
CA LEU A 115 12.77 17.63 -4.39
C LEU A 115 13.05 18.32 -3.07
N LYS A 116 14.29 18.27 -2.54
CA LYS A 116 14.67 18.73 -1.21
C LYS A 116 14.31 20.19 -0.90
N ASP A 117 14.44 21.06 -1.91
CA ASP A 117 14.22 22.51 -1.75
C ASP A 117 12.86 22.95 -2.32
N THR A 118 11.93 22.01 -2.54
CA THR A 118 10.60 22.30 -3.09
C THR A 118 9.56 22.60 -2.01
N PRO A 119 8.49 23.35 -2.35
CA PRO A 119 7.34 23.52 -1.43
C PRO A 119 6.74 22.17 -1.01
N LEU A 120 6.66 21.19 -1.92
CA LEU A 120 6.15 19.86 -1.63
C LEU A 120 6.90 19.20 -0.47
N TYR A 121 8.24 19.24 -0.50
CA TYR A 121 9.07 18.73 0.61
C TYR A 121 8.86 19.53 1.91
N SER A 122 8.68 20.86 1.82
CA SER A 122 8.50 21.68 3.01
C SER A 122 7.22 21.34 3.78
N HIS A 123 6.13 21.02 3.06
CA HIS A 123 4.84 20.64 3.62
C HIS A 123 4.79 19.20 4.18
N LEU A 124 5.75 18.32 3.82
CA LEU A 124 5.77 16.95 4.32
C LEU A 124 5.96 16.93 5.84
N THR A 125 5.06 16.29 6.58
CA THR A 125 5.07 16.25 8.05
C THR A 125 6.19 15.39 8.62
N ASP A 126 6.48 14.26 7.95
CA ASP A 126 7.58 13.35 8.31
C ASP A 126 8.53 13.20 7.12
N LYS A 127 9.75 13.71 7.27
CA LYS A 127 10.78 13.69 6.24
C LYS A 127 11.33 12.29 5.95
N SER A 128 10.99 11.28 6.74
CA SER A 128 11.28 9.88 6.44
C SER A 128 10.38 9.30 5.34
N LEU A 129 9.24 9.94 5.04
CA LEU A 129 8.34 9.59 3.96
C LEU A 129 8.85 10.12 2.61
N THR A 130 10.12 9.85 2.33
CA THR A 130 10.81 10.17 1.08
C THR A 130 11.64 8.99 0.60
N VAL A 131 11.79 8.88 -0.70
CA VAL A 131 12.81 8.00 -1.28
C VAL A 131 14.07 8.85 -1.53
N ASN A 132 15.15 8.50 -0.85
CA ASN A 132 16.44 9.17 -0.99
C ASN A 132 17.41 8.29 -1.76
N TYR A 133 18.00 8.83 -2.81
CA TYR A 133 19.00 8.12 -3.59
C TYR A 133 20.04 9.12 -4.14
N ASP A 134 21.32 8.71 -4.16
CA ASP A 134 22.45 9.50 -4.69
C ASP A 134 22.52 10.94 -4.15
N GLY A 135 22.21 11.11 -2.85
CA GLY A 135 22.29 12.39 -2.15
C GLY A 135 21.13 13.36 -2.39
N LYS A 136 20.12 12.98 -3.16
CA LYS A 136 18.91 13.77 -3.46
C LYS A 136 17.65 13.15 -2.85
N VAL A 137 16.62 13.95 -2.63
CA VAL A 137 15.25 13.52 -2.37
C VAL A 137 14.62 13.22 -3.73
N ALA A 138 14.67 11.94 -4.13
CA ALA A 138 14.24 11.50 -5.45
C ALA A 138 12.72 11.47 -5.61
N ALA A 139 11.99 11.21 -4.51
CA ALA A 139 10.53 11.19 -4.51
C ALA A 139 9.96 11.46 -3.11
N ILE A 140 8.69 11.91 -3.05
CA ILE A 140 7.97 12.30 -1.82
C ILE A 140 6.64 11.55 -1.77
N ALA A 141 6.32 10.92 -0.63
CA ALA A 141 5.06 10.24 -0.42
C ALA A 141 3.86 11.19 -0.62
N ASN A 142 2.88 10.74 -1.40
CA ASN A 142 1.63 11.47 -1.59
C ASN A 142 0.51 10.97 -0.67
N CYS A 143 0.57 9.72 -0.23
CA CYS A 143 -0.34 9.15 0.74
C CYS A 143 0.41 8.19 1.69
N PHE A 144 -0.23 7.88 2.81
CA PHE A 144 0.17 6.85 3.76
C PHE A 144 -1.00 5.92 3.95
N GLU A 145 -0.77 4.62 3.81
CA GLU A 145 -1.83 3.63 3.71
C GLU A 145 -1.65 2.52 4.74
N SER A 146 -2.76 1.86 5.05
CA SER A 146 -2.78 0.71 5.94
C SER A 146 -3.62 -0.41 5.33
N TYR A 147 -3.18 -1.65 5.51
CA TYR A 147 -3.97 -2.81 5.13
C TYR A 147 -4.01 -3.85 6.26
N GLY A 148 -5.03 -4.69 6.18
CA GLY A 148 -5.32 -5.70 7.15
C GLY A 148 -6.40 -6.64 6.64
N ILE A 149 -7.28 -7.08 7.54
CA ILE A 149 -8.50 -7.79 7.21
C ILE A 149 -9.68 -6.86 7.46
N ILE A 150 -10.33 -6.43 6.38
CA ILE A 150 -11.61 -5.73 6.43
C ILE A 150 -12.67 -6.73 6.89
N TYR A 151 -13.57 -6.31 7.77
CA TYR A 151 -14.64 -7.17 8.27
C TYR A 151 -15.98 -6.46 8.35
N ASN A 152 -17.07 -7.21 8.18
CA ASN A 152 -18.43 -6.72 8.33
C ASN A 152 -18.90 -6.84 9.79
N LYS A 153 -18.99 -5.68 10.48
CA LYS A 153 -19.37 -5.59 11.90
C LYS A 153 -20.77 -6.14 12.15
N THR A 154 -21.71 -5.87 11.25
CA THR A 154 -23.11 -6.28 11.43
C THR A 154 -23.23 -7.79 11.36
N ILE A 155 -22.63 -8.44 10.37
CA ILE A 155 -22.66 -9.90 10.24
C ILE A 155 -21.93 -10.57 11.41
N LEU A 156 -20.76 -10.03 11.83
CA LEU A 156 -20.05 -10.56 13.00
C LEU A 156 -20.87 -10.41 14.29
N ASN A 157 -21.56 -9.29 14.51
CA ASN A 157 -22.42 -9.11 15.65
C ASN A 157 -23.59 -10.11 15.67
N ASP A 158 -24.13 -10.47 14.52
CA ASP A 158 -25.13 -11.53 14.37
C ASP A 158 -24.53 -12.89 14.69
N TYR A 159 -23.36 -13.21 14.15
CA TYR A 159 -22.63 -14.44 14.44
C TYR A 159 -22.33 -14.59 15.94
N PHE A 160 -21.94 -13.54 16.66
CA PHE A 160 -21.69 -13.57 18.09
C PHE A 160 -22.92 -13.97 18.92
N GLN A 161 -24.13 -13.83 18.35
CA GLN A 161 -25.41 -14.28 18.97
C GLN A 161 -25.75 -15.74 18.67
N MET A 162 -24.92 -16.43 17.87
CA MET A 162 -25.11 -17.84 17.59
C MET A 162 -24.81 -18.69 18.83
N ASP A 163 -25.54 -19.79 19.02
CA ASP A 163 -25.21 -20.80 20.02
C ASP A 163 -23.84 -21.42 19.68
N ASN A 164 -22.98 -21.49 20.67
CA ASN A 164 -21.63 -22.07 20.57
C ASN A 164 -20.70 -21.33 19.53
N ALA A 165 -20.98 -20.08 19.18
CA ALA A 165 -20.06 -19.27 18.41
C ALA A 165 -18.66 -19.23 19.07
N LYS A 166 -17.60 -19.24 18.25
CA LYS A 166 -16.20 -19.33 18.71
C LYS A 166 -15.70 -18.02 19.33
N ALA A 167 -16.40 -16.92 19.07
CA ALA A 167 -16.20 -15.62 19.70
C ALA A 167 -17.55 -15.03 20.13
N LYS A 168 -17.55 -14.10 21.09
CA LYS A 168 -18.74 -13.39 21.57
C LYS A 168 -18.64 -11.87 21.37
N SER A 169 -17.48 -11.39 20.97
CA SER A 169 -17.19 -10.00 20.63
C SER A 169 -15.96 -9.93 19.75
N MET A 170 -15.69 -8.76 19.17
CA MET A 170 -14.46 -8.50 18.43
C MET A 170 -13.19 -8.67 19.28
N ASP A 171 -13.25 -8.38 20.58
CA ASP A 171 -12.12 -8.53 21.51
C ASP A 171 -11.65 -10.00 21.65
N ASP A 172 -12.51 -10.95 21.34
CA ASP A 172 -12.19 -12.38 21.35
C ASP A 172 -11.41 -12.82 20.10
N ILE A 173 -11.42 -12.00 19.02
CA ILE A 173 -10.68 -12.24 17.78
C ILE A 173 -9.37 -11.44 17.83
N ASN A 174 -8.35 -12.02 18.44
CA ASN A 174 -7.11 -11.31 18.75
C ASN A 174 -5.83 -12.11 18.45
N SER A 175 -5.95 -13.19 17.69
CA SER A 175 -4.85 -14.03 17.24
C SER A 175 -5.25 -14.82 15.99
N PHE A 176 -4.28 -15.39 15.28
CA PHE A 176 -4.52 -16.30 14.16
C PHE A 176 -5.46 -17.45 14.56
N ASP A 177 -5.20 -18.10 15.71
CA ASP A 177 -6.00 -19.25 16.16
C ASP A 177 -7.46 -18.87 16.40
N THR A 178 -7.71 -17.70 17.00
CA THR A 178 -9.08 -17.24 17.26
C THR A 178 -9.79 -16.78 15.99
N LEU A 179 -9.11 -16.08 15.10
CA LEU A 179 -9.64 -15.70 13.79
C LEU A 179 -10.00 -16.93 12.97
N LYS A 180 -9.06 -17.90 12.87
CA LYS A 180 -9.30 -19.14 12.13
C LYS A 180 -10.48 -19.94 12.70
N ALA A 181 -10.58 -20.06 14.03
CA ALA A 181 -11.70 -20.75 14.65
C ALA A 181 -13.05 -20.09 14.34
N VAL A 182 -13.09 -18.76 14.26
CA VAL A 182 -14.29 -18.00 13.88
C VAL A 182 -14.61 -18.19 12.40
N ALA A 183 -13.62 -18.08 11.51
CA ALA A 183 -13.80 -18.24 10.08
C ALA A 183 -14.28 -19.66 9.71
N ASP A 184 -13.60 -20.70 10.21
CA ASP A 184 -14.00 -22.11 10.03
C ASP A 184 -15.46 -22.34 10.52
N ASP A 185 -15.84 -21.77 11.68
CA ASP A 185 -17.20 -21.94 12.24
C ASP A 185 -18.24 -21.22 11.37
N ILE A 186 -17.97 -20.00 10.91
CA ILE A 186 -18.84 -19.25 9.99
C ILE A 186 -18.99 -20.02 8.69
N GLN A 187 -17.88 -20.44 8.05
CA GLN A 187 -17.90 -21.19 6.78
C GLN A 187 -18.76 -22.46 6.89
N SER A 188 -18.63 -23.18 8.00
CA SER A 188 -19.41 -24.41 8.21
C SER A 188 -20.89 -24.16 8.51
N ARG A 189 -21.30 -22.94 8.83
CA ARG A 189 -22.64 -22.57 9.30
C ARG A 189 -23.30 -21.46 8.48
N VAL A 190 -22.83 -21.22 7.25
CA VAL A 190 -23.37 -20.18 6.35
C VAL A 190 -24.88 -20.26 6.24
N ASP A 191 -25.45 -21.44 5.96
CA ASP A 191 -26.90 -21.65 5.83
C ASP A 191 -27.66 -21.33 7.15
N GLU A 192 -27.09 -21.75 8.30
CA GLU A 192 -27.71 -21.50 9.62
C GLU A 192 -27.72 -19.99 9.95
N ILE A 193 -26.64 -19.27 9.61
CA ILE A 193 -26.54 -17.82 9.82
C ILE A 193 -27.54 -17.10 8.91
N ASN A 194 -27.60 -17.46 7.63
CA ASN A 194 -28.55 -16.91 6.68
C ASN A 194 -30.01 -17.12 7.10
N ASP A 195 -30.35 -18.35 7.50
CA ASP A 195 -31.71 -18.69 7.97
C ASP A 195 -32.12 -17.91 9.23
N LYS A 196 -31.16 -17.67 10.14
CA LYS A 196 -31.45 -17.03 11.42
C LYS A 196 -31.53 -15.51 11.32
N PHE A 197 -30.65 -14.87 10.54
CA PHE A 197 -30.49 -13.43 10.50
C PHE A 197 -30.93 -12.80 9.17
N GLY A 198 -31.20 -13.60 8.15
CA GLY A 198 -31.62 -13.11 6.82
C GLY A 198 -30.48 -12.51 6.02
N THR A 199 -29.24 -12.96 6.27
CA THR A 199 -28.05 -12.59 5.51
C THR A 199 -27.98 -13.32 4.19
N SER A 200 -27.03 -12.94 3.32
CA SER A 200 -26.79 -13.56 2.01
C SER A 200 -25.39 -14.17 1.93
N LEU A 201 -24.83 -14.62 3.05
CA LEU A 201 -23.49 -15.19 3.10
C LEU A 201 -23.33 -16.39 2.18
N THR A 202 -22.20 -16.48 1.52
CA THR A 202 -21.73 -17.64 0.77
C THR A 202 -20.43 -18.18 1.35
N GLU A 203 -19.69 -17.35 2.08
CA GLU A 203 -18.34 -17.64 2.56
C GLU A 203 -17.96 -16.82 3.78
N ALA A 204 -16.91 -17.26 4.50
CA ALA A 204 -16.33 -16.46 5.57
C ALA A 204 -15.33 -15.42 5.03
N PHE A 205 -14.43 -15.83 4.12
CA PHE A 205 -13.47 -14.95 3.46
C PHE A 205 -13.81 -14.74 1.99
N ALA A 206 -13.84 -13.48 1.55
CA ALA A 206 -13.91 -13.14 0.13
C ALA A 206 -12.75 -13.77 -0.66
N SER A 207 -13.02 -14.16 -1.88
CA SER A 207 -12.16 -15.01 -2.71
C SER A 207 -10.73 -14.50 -2.85
N ALA A 208 -9.78 -15.44 -2.68
CA ALA A 208 -8.37 -15.18 -2.90
C ALA A 208 -8.00 -15.34 -4.37
N GLY A 209 -8.11 -14.29 -5.19
CA GLY A 209 -7.71 -14.33 -6.59
C GLY A 209 -6.20 -14.40 -6.80
N LEU A 210 -5.72 -15.23 -7.72
CA LEU A 210 -4.32 -15.36 -8.13
C LEU A 210 -4.08 -14.90 -9.59
N ASP A 211 -5.04 -14.20 -10.17
CA ASP A 211 -4.86 -13.51 -11.46
C ASP A 211 -4.01 -12.23 -11.32
N ASP A 212 -3.62 -11.66 -12.45
CA ASP A 212 -2.72 -10.51 -12.49
C ASP A 212 -3.26 -9.27 -11.75
N SER A 213 -4.59 -9.11 -11.67
CA SER A 213 -5.22 -7.96 -11.00
C SER A 213 -5.42 -8.15 -9.49
N SER A 214 -5.34 -9.38 -8.98
CA SER A 214 -5.70 -9.73 -7.60
C SER A 214 -4.54 -10.27 -6.78
N SER A 215 -3.58 -10.94 -7.42
CA SER A 215 -2.51 -11.71 -6.76
C SER A 215 -1.56 -10.87 -5.90
N TRP A 216 -1.47 -9.56 -6.15
CA TRP A 216 -0.64 -8.64 -5.37
C TRP A 216 -1.03 -8.63 -3.88
N ARG A 217 -2.30 -8.86 -3.55
CA ARG A 217 -2.76 -8.98 -2.15
C ARG A 217 -2.02 -10.07 -1.38
N PHE A 218 -1.63 -11.15 -2.05
CA PHE A 218 -1.01 -12.32 -1.43
C PHE A 218 0.49 -12.38 -1.68
N SER A 219 0.94 -12.08 -2.89
CA SER A 219 2.37 -12.08 -3.26
C SER A 219 3.12 -10.81 -2.85
N GLY A 220 2.42 -9.77 -2.42
CA GLY A 220 2.96 -8.54 -1.86
C GLY A 220 2.53 -8.38 -0.40
N HIS A 221 1.25 -8.12 -0.16
CA HIS A 221 0.76 -7.72 1.15
C HIS A 221 0.79 -8.86 2.19
N LEU A 222 0.31 -10.06 1.85
CA LEU A 222 0.44 -11.20 2.78
C LEU A 222 1.91 -11.65 2.88
N ALA A 223 2.66 -11.64 1.76
CA ALA A 223 4.08 -11.97 1.72
C ALA A 223 4.95 -10.97 2.50
N ASN A 224 4.45 -9.78 2.81
CA ASN A 224 5.11 -8.80 3.67
C ASN A 224 5.38 -9.34 5.09
N LEU A 225 4.44 -10.10 5.66
CA LEU A 225 4.53 -10.54 7.05
C LEU A 225 5.74 -11.47 7.31
N PRO A 226 5.97 -12.53 6.52
CA PRO A 226 7.17 -13.33 6.70
C PRO A 226 8.47 -12.54 6.53
N LEU A 227 8.52 -11.57 5.59
CA LEU A 227 9.67 -10.69 5.40
C LEU A 227 9.88 -9.78 6.61
N TYR A 228 8.82 -9.09 7.05
CA TYR A 228 8.86 -8.17 8.19
C TYR A 228 9.37 -8.85 9.46
N TYR A 229 8.82 -10.01 9.83
CA TYR A 229 9.21 -10.69 11.05
C TYR A 229 10.64 -11.24 10.97
N GLU A 230 11.05 -11.76 9.81
CA GLU A 230 12.42 -12.22 9.61
C GLU A 230 13.41 -11.05 9.69
N PHE A 231 13.16 -9.95 9.00
CA PHE A 231 14.04 -8.77 9.04
C PHE A 231 14.12 -8.17 10.44
N LYS A 232 12.99 -8.11 11.16
CA LYS A 232 12.93 -7.64 12.55
C LYS A 232 13.81 -8.50 13.46
N ASP A 233 13.72 -9.83 13.36
CA ASP A 233 14.49 -10.76 14.18
C ASP A 233 15.98 -10.75 13.84
N ASP A 234 16.31 -10.61 12.58
CA ASP A 234 17.70 -10.57 12.10
C ASP A 234 18.33 -9.17 12.25
N GLY A 235 17.56 -8.16 12.60
CA GLY A 235 18.01 -6.76 12.73
C GLY A 235 18.42 -6.14 11.40
N VAL A 236 17.77 -6.58 10.31
CA VAL A 236 17.90 -6.04 8.96
C VAL A 236 17.07 -4.76 8.86
N ASP A 237 17.46 -3.84 8.01
CA ASP A 237 16.62 -2.67 7.67
C ASP A 237 15.33 -3.15 6.99
N LEU A 238 14.18 -2.74 7.56
CA LEU A 238 12.87 -3.24 7.14
C LEU A 238 12.49 -2.87 5.70
N THR A 239 13.16 -1.88 5.11
CA THR A 239 12.84 -1.34 3.77
C THR A 239 13.96 -1.50 2.77
N ALA A 240 15.18 -1.77 3.23
CA ALA A 240 16.34 -1.98 2.35
C ALA A 240 16.55 -3.47 1.99
N GLY A 241 16.14 -4.38 2.86
CA GLY A 241 16.32 -5.82 2.67
C GLY A 241 17.77 -6.29 2.74
N GLU A 242 18.01 -7.52 2.29
CA GLU A 242 19.33 -8.14 2.23
C GLU A 242 19.40 -9.16 1.06
N PRO A 243 20.62 -9.57 0.65
CA PRO A 243 20.82 -10.45 -0.51
C PRO A 243 20.12 -11.80 -0.44
N THR A 244 19.88 -12.30 0.76
CA THR A 244 19.27 -13.61 0.98
C THR A 244 18.32 -13.56 2.16
N ILE A 245 17.21 -14.27 2.05
CA ILE A 245 16.24 -14.49 3.12
C ILE A 245 16.19 -15.99 3.46
N LYS A 246 15.74 -16.32 4.67
CA LYS A 246 15.69 -17.70 5.18
C LYS A 246 14.33 -18.36 4.99
N GLY A 247 13.27 -17.54 4.86
CA GLY A 247 11.90 -18.02 4.84
C GLY A 247 11.42 -18.57 6.17
N THR A 248 11.92 -18.01 7.28
CA THR A 248 11.67 -18.46 8.67
C THR A 248 10.17 -18.59 8.96
N TYR A 249 9.36 -17.66 8.44
CA TYR A 249 7.94 -17.56 8.75
C TYR A 249 7.01 -18.04 7.61
N LEU A 250 7.53 -18.79 6.63
CA LEU A 250 6.71 -19.27 5.50
C LEU A 250 5.66 -20.33 5.90
N ASP A 251 5.81 -21.01 7.03
CA ASP A 251 4.76 -21.91 7.53
C ASP A 251 3.59 -21.10 8.12
N ASN A 252 3.84 -19.92 8.69
CA ASN A 252 2.78 -18.98 9.10
C ASN A 252 2.04 -18.42 7.89
N PHE A 253 2.78 -18.02 6.85
CA PHE A 253 2.21 -17.60 5.57
C PHE A 253 1.28 -18.69 4.99
N LYS A 254 1.73 -19.95 4.99
CA LYS A 254 0.92 -21.10 4.57
C LYS A 254 -0.39 -21.20 5.36
N ASN A 255 -0.32 -21.07 6.68
CA ASN A 255 -1.49 -21.21 7.53
C ASN A 255 -2.57 -20.16 7.22
N VAL A 256 -2.15 -18.90 7.01
CA VAL A 256 -3.09 -17.83 6.64
C VAL A 256 -3.62 -18.04 5.23
N TRP A 257 -2.76 -18.41 4.27
CA TRP A 257 -3.17 -18.72 2.90
C TRP A 257 -4.17 -19.87 2.85
N ASP A 258 -3.89 -20.98 3.55
CA ASP A 258 -4.79 -22.12 3.60
C ASP A 258 -6.16 -21.76 4.21
N MET A 259 -6.19 -20.89 5.23
CA MET A 259 -7.44 -20.37 5.79
C MET A 259 -8.23 -19.58 4.76
N TYR A 260 -7.62 -18.65 4.03
CA TYR A 260 -8.31 -17.88 3.00
C TYR A 260 -8.92 -18.77 1.90
N VAL A 261 -8.20 -19.82 1.50
CA VAL A 261 -8.68 -20.76 0.47
C VAL A 261 -9.75 -21.69 1.01
N SER A 262 -9.62 -22.19 2.24
CA SER A 262 -10.57 -23.15 2.83
C SER A 262 -11.90 -22.51 3.25
N ASP A 263 -11.87 -21.24 3.62
CA ASP A 263 -13.01 -20.50 4.15
C ASP A 263 -13.62 -19.53 3.12
N SER A 264 -13.39 -19.83 1.84
CA SER A 264 -13.95 -19.17 0.66
C SER A 264 -14.87 -20.14 -0.11
N ALA A 265 -15.81 -19.59 -0.85
CA ALA A 265 -16.67 -20.32 -1.78
C ALA A 265 -15.98 -20.60 -3.13
N ALA A 266 -14.83 -19.98 -3.39
CA ALA A 266 -14.12 -20.14 -4.65
C ALA A 266 -13.59 -21.57 -4.86
N ASP A 267 -13.68 -22.07 -6.11
CA ASP A 267 -12.99 -23.32 -6.47
C ASP A 267 -11.47 -23.08 -6.52
N PRO A 268 -10.67 -23.73 -5.64
CA PRO A 268 -9.22 -23.55 -5.64
C PRO A 268 -8.54 -23.78 -7.00
N LYS A 269 -9.18 -24.50 -7.91
CA LYS A 269 -8.65 -24.79 -9.26
C LYS A 269 -8.76 -23.61 -10.24
N THR A 270 -9.49 -22.57 -9.89
CA THR A 270 -9.80 -21.46 -10.79
C THR A 270 -9.37 -20.10 -10.23
N LEU A 271 -8.62 -20.06 -9.13
CA LEU A 271 -8.18 -18.80 -8.49
C LEU A 271 -7.35 -17.90 -9.42
N ASN A 272 -6.70 -18.43 -10.44
CA ASN A 272 -5.93 -17.68 -11.43
C ASN A 272 -6.73 -17.26 -12.67
N SER A 273 -8.05 -17.48 -12.68
CA SER A 273 -8.87 -17.28 -13.89
C SER A 273 -9.46 -15.88 -14.03
N GLY A 274 -9.31 -14.99 -13.03
CA GLY A 274 -9.98 -13.70 -12.98
C GLY A 274 -11.51 -13.78 -12.85
N SER A 275 -12.04 -14.94 -12.41
CA SER A 275 -13.49 -15.18 -12.30
C SER A 275 -14.08 -14.68 -10.99
N TYR A 276 -13.25 -14.28 -10.02
CA TYR A 276 -13.67 -13.89 -8.69
C TYR A 276 -13.47 -12.39 -8.50
N ASN A 277 -14.46 -11.75 -7.86
CA ASN A 277 -14.41 -10.36 -7.50
C ASN A 277 -14.66 -10.21 -6.00
N ALA A 278 -13.57 -10.30 -5.21
CA ALA A 278 -13.61 -10.24 -3.76
C ALA A 278 -14.20 -8.94 -3.21
N GLU A 279 -13.99 -7.81 -3.88
CA GLU A 279 -14.61 -6.53 -3.53
C GLU A 279 -16.13 -6.63 -3.62
N GLN A 280 -16.64 -7.15 -4.75
CA GLN A 280 -18.08 -7.33 -4.95
C GLN A 280 -18.67 -8.34 -3.97
N GLU A 281 -18.03 -9.49 -3.75
CA GLU A 281 -18.47 -10.51 -2.79
C GLU A 281 -18.63 -9.92 -1.39
N PHE A 282 -17.63 -9.18 -0.93
CA PHE A 282 -17.68 -8.50 0.35
C PHE A 282 -18.70 -7.35 0.35
N GLY A 283 -18.70 -6.51 -0.69
CA GLY A 283 -19.61 -5.37 -0.84
C GLY A 283 -21.10 -5.77 -0.86
N MET A 284 -21.42 -6.92 -1.42
CA MET A 284 -22.77 -7.50 -1.42
C MET A 284 -23.14 -8.22 -0.13
N GLY A 285 -22.24 -8.28 0.87
CA GLY A 285 -22.47 -8.98 2.13
C GLY A 285 -22.43 -10.52 1.98
N GLU A 286 -21.82 -11.02 0.93
CA GLU A 286 -21.64 -12.46 0.69
C GLU A 286 -20.47 -13.05 1.45
N ALA A 287 -19.51 -12.21 1.90
CA ALA A 287 -18.37 -12.56 2.74
C ALA A 287 -18.31 -11.72 4.02
N VAL A 288 -17.71 -12.28 5.08
CA VAL A 288 -17.52 -11.61 6.38
C VAL A 288 -16.19 -10.88 6.45
N PHE A 289 -15.15 -11.48 5.86
CA PHE A 289 -13.77 -11.02 5.90
C PHE A 289 -13.19 -10.80 4.50
N TYR A 290 -12.39 -9.74 4.36
CA TYR A 290 -11.74 -9.38 3.10
C TYR A 290 -10.35 -8.83 3.35
N GLN A 291 -9.28 -9.52 2.95
CA GLN A 291 -7.94 -8.97 3.06
C GLN A 291 -7.72 -7.89 2.00
N ASN A 292 -7.70 -6.64 2.43
CA ASN A 292 -7.37 -5.50 1.56
C ASN A 292 -6.95 -4.29 2.43
N GLY A 293 -6.82 -3.12 1.82
CA GLY A 293 -6.34 -1.91 2.46
C GLY A 293 -7.37 -0.80 2.56
N ASP A 294 -6.94 0.32 3.11
CA ASP A 294 -7.79 1.50 3.35
C ASP A 294 -8.23 2.19 2.05
N TRP A 295 -7.59 1.94 0.94
CA TRP A 295 -8.03 2.36 -0.40
C TRP A 295 -9.40 1.78 -0.81
N GLU A 296 -9.78 0.62 -0.27
CA GLU A 296 -11.09 0.00 -0.55
C GLU A 296 -12.27 0.73 0.10
N PHE A 297 -12.02 1.57 1.10
CA PHE A 297 -13.09 2.24 1.83
C PHE A 297 -13.99 3.06 0.92
N SER A 298 -13.40 3.81 -0.01
CA SER A 298 -14.15 4.64 -0.96
C SER A 298 -14.99 3.78 -1.92
N ALA A 299 -14.44 2.69 -2.45
CA ALA A 299 -15.16 1.78 -3.34
C ALA A 299 -16.32 1.09 -2.61
N LEU A 300 -16.08 0.59 -1.39
CA LEU A 300 -17.10 -0.10 -0.58
C LEU A 300 -18.23 0.81 -0.09
N THR A 301 -17.98 2.12 0.01
CA THR A 301 -18.97 3.09 0.50
C THR A 301 -19.58 3.95 -0.60
N ASN A 302 -19.17 3.80 -1.85
CA ASN A 302 -19.73 4.50 -2.99
C ASN A 302 -21.13 3.95 -3.34
N GLU A 303 -22.15 4.78 -3.20
CA GLU A 303 -23.54 4.41 -3.49
C GLU A 303 -23.77 3.98 -4.95
N ASP A 304 -22.94 4.47 -5.88
CA ASP A 304 -23.05 4.14 -7.31
C ASP A 304 -22.63 2.69 -7.62
N ASN A 305 -21.83 2.05 -6.76
CA ASN A 305 -21.44 0.64 -6.90
C ASN A 305 -22.57 -0.31 -6.52
N GLY A 306 -23.60 0.18 -5.83
CA GLY A 306 -24.79 -0.61 -5.48
C GLY A 306 -24.54 -1.70 -4.44
N TYR A 307 -23.49 -1.57 -3.62
CA TYR A 307 -23.18 -2.51 -2.55
C TYR A 307 -24.16 -2.43 -1.39
N GLU A 308 -24.31 -3.54 -0.66
CA GLU A 308 -25.22 -3.64 0.49
C GLU A 308 -24.56 -3.18 1.79
N VAL A 309 -23.21 -3.30 1.92
CA VAL A 309 -22.46 -2.83 3.09
C VAL A 309 -22.52 -1.31 3.22
N LYS A 310 -22.50 -0.82 4.47
CA LYS A 310 -22.50 0.60 4.79
C LYS A 310 -21.21 0.97 5.54
N ALA A 311 -20.83 2.22 5.54
CA ALA A 311 -19.63 2.70 6.23
C ALA A 311 -19.59 2.29 7.72
N GLU A 312 -20.73 2.29 8.41
CA GLU A 312 -20.85 1.85 9.79
C GLU A 312 -20.64 0.35 9.99
N ASP A 313 -20.84 -0.46 8.95
CA ASP A 313 -20.62 -1.91 8.98
C ASP A 313 -19.14 -2.29 8.85
N LEU A 314 -18.30 -1.37 8.40
CA LEU A 314 -16.92 -1.65 8.04
C LEU A 314 -15.97 -1.49 9.24
N GLY A 315 -15.08 -2.43 9.43
CA GLY A 315 -13.94 -2.36 10.34
C GLY A 315 -12.72 -2.99 9.70
N MET A 316 -11.54 -2.72 10.26
CA MET A 316 -10.29 -3.34 9.83
C MET A 316 -9.52 -3.84 11.05
N MET A 317 -8.95 -5.03 10.96
CA MET A 317 -8.13 -5.65 12.00
C MET A 317 -6.79 -6.13 11.42
N PRO A 318 -5.76 -6.39 12.24
CA PRO A 318 -4.50 -6.96 11.79
C PRO A 318 -4.68 -8.28 11.02
N ILE A 319 -3.75 -8.57 10.11
CA ILE A 319 -3.60 -9.93 9.57
C ILE A 319 -2.88 -10.74 10.63
N TYR A 320 -3.61 -11.27 11.61
CA TYR A 320 -3.01 -12.10 12.65
C TYR A 320 -2.22 -13.25 12.05
N PHE A 321 -0.91 -13.23 12.28
CA PHE A 321 0.04 -14.09 11.58
C PHE A 321 0.55 -15.26 12.42
N GLY A 322 0.16 -15.30 13.71
CA GLY A 322 0.57 -16.35 14.64
C GLY A 322 2.02 -16.21 15.13
N VAL A 323 2.57 -14.99 15.14
CA VAL A 323 3.94 -14.69 15.60
C VAL A 323 3.91 -13.76 16.82
N ASP A 324 3.39 -12.54 16.66
CA ASP A 324 3.32 -11.53 17.73
C ASP A 324 1.93 -10.90 17.81
N ASP A 325 0.91 -11.69 17.55
CA ASP A 325 -0.50 -11.27 17.38
C ASP A 325 -0.98 -10.34 18.49
N ALA A 326 -0.51 -10.57 19.73
CA ALA A 326 -0.90 -9.76 20.89
C ALA A 326 -0.42 -8.29 20.78
N ASN A 327 0.62 -8.01 20.01
CA ASN A 327 1.20 -6.68 19.83
C ASN A 327 1.02 -6.13 18.40
N GLU A 328 0.52 -6.95 17.49
CA GLU A 328 0.41 -6.62 16.07
C GLU A 328 -0.65 -5.54 15.82
N GLY A 329 -0.29 -4.56 15.00
CA GLY A 329 -1.16 -3.55 14.42
C GLY A 329 -1.39 -3.81 12.94
N LEU A 330 -1.98 -2.84 12.23
CA LEU A 330 -2.14 -2.94 10.78
C LEU A 330 -0.77 -2.86 10.09
N CYS A 331 -0.69 -3.41 8.88
CA CYS A 331 0.43 -3.20 7.98
C CYS A 331 0.34 -1.79 7.42
N SER A 332 1.29 -0.91 7.77
CA SER A 332 1.22 0.52 7.42
C SER A 332 2.50 0.99 6.75
N GLY A 333 2.34 1.78 5.68
CA GLY A 333 3.45 2.28 4.88
C GLY A 333 2.98 3.03 3.65
N THR A 334 3.84 3.10 2.63
CA THR A 334 3.49 3.63 1.32
C THR A 334 4.45 3.10 0.25
N GLU A 335 3.96 3.00 -0.98
CA GLU A 335 4.73 2.81 -2.21
C GLU A 335 4.39 3.91 -3.24
N ASN A 336 3.65 4.94 -2.80
CA ASN A 336 3.14 6.01 -3.64
C ASN A 336 3.95 7.29 -3.43
N PHE A 337 5.10 7.38 -4.09
CA PHE A 337 5.98 8.52 -4.00
C PHE A 337 6.03 9.26 -5.34
N TRP A 338 5.60 10.51 -5.36
CA TRP A 338 5.73 11.38 -6.53
C TRP A 338 7.18 11.74 -6.79
N ALA A 339 7.63 11.50 -8.01
CA ALA A 339 8.88 11.96 -8.57
C ALA A 339 8.61 12.93 -9.74
N ILE A 340 9.51 13.89 -9.95
CA ILE A 340 9.48 14.80 -11.09
C ILE A 340 10.56 14.39 -12.08
N ASN A 341 10.22 14.37 -13.38
CA ASN A 341 11.13 13.99 -14.44
C ASN A 341 12.16 15.10 -14.72
N ALA A 342 13.39 14.88 -14.26
CA ALA A 342 14.52 15.81 -14.45
C ALA A 342 14.95 15.97 -15.93
N LYS A 343 14.49 15.10 -16.84
CA LYS A 343 14.77 15.20 -18.29
C LYS A 343 13.73 16.02 -19.03
N ALA A 344 12.61 16.38 -18.38
CA ALA A 344 11.60 17.26 -18.97
C ALA A 344 12.16 18.68 -19.18
N PRO A 345 11.58 19.48 -20.09
CA PRO A 345 11.88 20.91 -20.19
C PRO A 345 11.67 21.61 -18.84
N GLN A 346 12.47 22.63 -18.53
CA GLN A 346 12.40 23.32 -17.24
C GLN A 346 11.01 23.91 -16.98
N GLU A 347 10.36 24.46 -18.00
CA GLU A 347 9.00 24.97 -17.91
C GLU A 347 7.97 23.89 -17.51
N ASP A 348 8.17 22.64 -17.95
CA ASP A 348 7.30 21.52 -17.60
C ASP A 348 7.58 21.05 -16.17
N ILE A 349 8.85 21.06 -15.72
CA ILE A 349 9.23 20.79 -14.33
C ILE A 349 8.58 21.82 -13.40
N ASP A 350 8.70 23.10 -13.72
CA ASP A 350 8.16 24.20 -12.91
C ASP A 350 6.64 24.13 -12.83
N SER A 351 5.95 23.84 -13.96
CA SER A 351 4.49 23.65 -13.98
C SER A 351 4.06 22.39 -13.22
N SER A 352 4.83 21.31 -13.27
CA SER A 352 4.53 20.07 -12.50
C SER A 352 4.68 20.28 -11.00
N LEU A 353 5.71 21.00 -10.57
CA LEU A 353 5.90 21.38 -9.16
C LEU A 353 4.78 22.32 -8.68
N ALA A 354 4.37 23.28 -9.50
CA ALA A 354 3.27 24.19 -9.21
C ALA A 354 1.95 23.42 -9.10
N PHE A 355 1.68 22.48 -10.01
CA PHE A 355 0.49 21.63 -9.97
C PHE A 355 0.44 20.80 -8.68
N LEU A 356 1.50 20.06 -8.33
CA LEU A 356 1.53 19.27 -7.10
C LEU A 356 1.41 20.16 -5.85
N ASN A 357 2.04 21.33 -5.83
CA ASN A 357 1.87 22.26 -4.72
C ASN A 357 0.41 22.76 -4.61
N TRP A 358 -0.23 23.05 -5.73
CA TRP A 358 -1.65 23.43 -5.75
C TRP A 358 -2.54 22.28 -5.25
N VAL A 359 -2.27 21.02 -5.67
CA VAL A 359 -3.00 19.85 -5.21
C VAL A 359 -2.97 19.73 -3.69
N ILE A 360 -1.82 19.98 -3.05
CA ILE A 360 -1.71 19.83 -1.58
C ILE A 360 -2.05 21.08 -0.78
N THR A 361 -2.28 22.24 -1.42
CA THR A 361 -2.52 23.50 -0.69
C THR A 361 -3.86 24.18 -1.00
N SER A 362 -4.44 23.96 -2.18
CA SER A 362 -5.75 24.53 -2.55
C SER A 362 -6.90 23.79 -1.86
N ASP A 363 -8.05 24.45 -1.78
CA ASP A 363 -9.28 23.83 -1.26
C ASP A 363 -9.75 22.70 -2.19
N GLU A 364 -9.67 22.91 -3.50
CA GLU A 364 -10.06 21.95 -4.53
C GLU A 364 -9.17 20.70 -4.48
N GLY A 365 -7.84 20.88 -4.49
CA GLY A 365 -6.88 19.78 -4.48
C GLY A 365 -6.99 18.94 -3.20
N ARG A 366 -7.04 19.59 -2.03
CA ARG A 366 -7.16 18.87 -0.75
C ARG A 366 -8.46 18.11 -0.61
N LYS A 367 -9.59 18.67 -1.08
CA LYS A 367 -10.87 17.95 -1.10
C LYS A 367 -10.83 16.75 -2.03
N ALA A 368 -10.29 16.90 -3.23
CA ALA A 368 -10.16 15.80 -4.16
C ALA A 368 -9.32 14.66 -3.56
N MET A 369 -8.18 14.99 -2.92
CA MET A 369 -7.33 13.97 -2.29
C MET A 369 -8.03 13.22 -1.14
N VAL A 370 -8.84 13.91 -0.32
CA VAL A 370 -9.44 13.32 0.90
C VAL A 370 -10.84 12.79 0.65
N ASP A 371 -11.70 13.56 -0.04
CA ASP A 371 -13.11 13.24 -0.18
C ASP A 371 -13.37 12.34 -1.39
N ASP A 372 -12.71 12.61 -2.53
CA ASP A 372 -12.96 11.91 -3.78
C ASP A 372 -12.02 10.69 -3.95
N MET A 373 -10.76 10.81 -3.54
CA MET A 373 -9.76 9.73 -3.62
C MET A 373 -9.63 8.92 -2.32
N GLY A 374 -10.17 9.41 -1.18
CA GLY A 374 -10.13 8.73 0.10
C GLY A 374 -8.74 8.61 0.75
N LEU A 375 -7.77 9.43 0.33
CA LEU A 375 -6.38 9.29 0.73
C LEU A 375 -6.09 9.86 2.12
N THR A 376 -5.12 9.26 2.81
CA THR A 376 -4.48 9.84 4.00
C THR A 376 -3.18 10.50 3.59
N CYS A 377 -3.17 11.83 3.51
CA CYS A 377 -2.06 12.59 2.96
C CYS A 377 -1.07 13.05 4.05
N PRO A 378 0.25 12.86 3.85
CA PRO A 378 1.27 13.14 4.87
C PRO A 378 1.75 14.61 4.87
N PHE A 379 0.90 15.58 4.52
CA PHE A 379 1.27 17.00 4.47
C PHE A 379 0.58 17.80 5.59
N ASP A 380 1.23 18.84 6.09
CA ASP A 380 0.74 19.70 7.17
C ASP A 380 -0.51 20.52 6.81
N THR A 381 -0.84 20.58 5.54
CA THR A 381 -2.03 21.22 4.97
C THR A 381 -3.30 20.37 5.11
N PHE A 382 -3.18 19.08 5.42
CA PHE A 382 -4.31 18.14 5.56
C PHE A 382 -4.76 18.03 7.02
N THR A 383 -5.35 19.11 7.55
CA THR A 383 -5.85 19.20 8.91
C THR A 383 -7.27 19.77 8.95
N GLY A 384 -7.99 19.59 10.03
CA GLY A 384 -9.37 20.08 10.18
C GLY A 384 -10.31 19.44 9.17
N ASP A 385 -10.94 20.25 8.33
CA ASP A 385 -11.92 19.77 7.30
C ASP A 385 -11.27 18.93 6.19
N TYR A 386 -9.93 18.98 6.08
CA TYR A 386 -9.14 18.20 5.11
C TYR A 386 -8.39 17.02 5.74
N ALA A 387 -8.67 16.68 7.00
CA ALA A 387 -8.18 15.45 7.58
C ALA A 387 -8.85 14.25 6.93
N SER A 388 -8.11 13.14 6.78
CA SER A 388 -8.67 11.90 6.22
C SER A 388 -9.94 11.49 6.97
N LYS A 389 -10.98 11.12 6.22
CA LYS A 389 -12.25 10.61 6.73
C LYS A 389 -12.34 9.09 6.62
N ASN A 390 -11.29 8.47 6.17
CA ASN A 390 -11.20 7.03 5.99
C ASN A 390 -11.23 6.33 7.36
N ALA A 391 -12.29 5.53 7.60
CA ALA A 391 -12.48 4.85 8.87
C ALA A 391 -11.38 3.81 9.15
N PHE A 392 -10.79 3.19 8.11
CA PHE A 392 -9.69 2.23 8.28
C PHE A 392 -8.40 2.91 8.73
N GLY A 393 -8.10 4.11 8.23
CA GLY A 393 -7.00 4.93 8.74
C GLY A 393 -7.18 5.33 10.21
N ALA A 394 -8.43 5.55 10.63
CA ALA A 394 -8.75 5.80 12.05
C ALA A 394 -8.51 4.55 12.91
N GLU A 395 -8.82 3.34 12.41
CA GLU A 395 -8.51 2.06 13.11
C GLU A 395 -7.00 1.86 13.27
N ALA A 396 -6.19 2.17 12.24
CA ALA A 396 -4.74 2.13 12.34
C ALA A 396 -4.23 3.02 13.48
N THR A 397 -4.73 4.26 13.56
CA THR A 397 -4.39 5.21 14.63
C THR A 397 -4.85 4.71 16.02
N ALA A 398 -6.03 4.11 16.10
CA ALA A 398 -6.56 3.56 17.36
C ALA A 398 -5.71 2.40 17.87
N LEU A 399 -5.30 1.48 17.01
CA LEU A 399 -4.42 0.36 17.35
C LEU A 399 -3.05 0.85 17.83
N GLN A 400 -2.44 1.82 17.15
CA GLN A 400 -1.18 2.43 17.60
C GLN A 400 -1.34 3.10 18.97
N SER A 401 -2.43 3.83 19.20
CA SER A 401 -2.74 4.47 20.49
C SER A 401 -2.96 3.46 21.61
N ALA A 402 -3.42 2.26 21.29
CA ALA A 402 -3.55 1.13 22.20
C ALA A 402 -2.21 0.40 22.44
N GLY A 403 -1.11 0.86 21.85
CA GLY A 403 0.22 0.29 22.01
C GLY A 403 0.54 -0.87 21.06
N LYS A 404 -0.27 -1.09 20.03
CA LYS A 404 0.04 -2.07 19.00
C LYS A 404 1.14 -1.55 18.07
N THR A 405 1.96 -2.44 17.54
CA THR A 405 3.06 -2.13 16.63
C THR A 405 2.59 -2.28 15.19
N SER A 406 2.66 -1.20 14.42
CA SER A 406 2.43 -1.29 12.97
C SER A 406 3.47 -2.19 12.31
N VAL A 407 3.01 -3.03 11.40
CA VAL A 407 3.86 -3.87 10.55
C VAL A 407 4.33 -3.03 9.36
N ALA A 408 5.62 -2.75 9.27
CA ALA A 408 6.17 -1.96 8.16
C ALA A 408 6.07 -2.72 6.82
N TRP A 409 6.06 -1.97 5.73
CA TRP A 409 5.99 -2.53 4.37
C TRP A 409 7.37 -3.03 3.91
N SER A 410 7.82 -4.14 4.48
CA SER A 410 9.11 -4.77 4.15
C SER A 410 9.15 -5.37 2.74
N PHE A 411 7.99 -5.60 2.11
CA PHE A 411 7.93 -6.01 0.71
C PHE A 411 8.48 -4.94 -0.26
N ASN A 412 8.58 -3.69 0.16
CA ASN A 412 9.25 -2.64 -0.61
C ASN A 412 10.74 -2.93 -0.87
N ALA A 413 11.34 -3.80 -0.06
CA ALA A 413 12.71 -4.28 -0.27
C ALA A 413 12.83 -5.40 -1.33
N THR A 414 11.72 -5.87 -1.89
CA THR A 414 11.72 -7.01 -2.83
C THR A 414 12.47 -6.64 -4.12
N PRO A 415 13.54 -7.37 -4.47
CA PRO A 415 14.30 -7.12 -5.69
C PRO A 415 13.48 -7.55 -6.91
N ASN A 416 13.49 -6.76 -8.00
CA ASN A 416 12.75 -7.05 -9.24
C ASN A 416 11.35 -7.62 -8.94
N VAL A 417 10.57 -6.84 -8.17
CA VAL A 417 9.34 -7.27 -7.50
C VAL A 417 8.34 -8.00 -8.41
N ASP A 418 8.20 -7.56 -9.65
CA ASP A 418 7.24 -8.16 -10.59
C ASP A 418 7.63 -9.58 -10.99
N ASP A 419 8.93 -9.83 -11.25
CA ASP A 419 9.42 -11.16 -11.60
C ASP A 419 9.37 -12.10 -10.39
N TRP A 420 9.77 -11.62 -9.21
CA TRP A 420 9.70 -12.40 -7.98
C TRP A 420 8.26 -12.78 -7.63
N ARG A 421 7.33 -11.82 -7.67
CA ARG A 421 5.89 -12.04 -7.43
C ARG A 421 5.33 -13.10 -8.37
N LYS A 422 5.66 -13.01 -9.67
CA LYS A 422 5.20 -13.96 -10.69
C LYS A 422 5.61 -15.39 -10.34
N ASP A 423 6.85 -15.62 -9.92
CA ASP A 423 7.32 -16.95 -9.54
C ASP A 423 6.61 -17.46 -8.28
N VAL A 424 6.40 -16.60 -7.27
CA VAL A 424 5.64 -16.94 -6.07
C VAL A 424 4.18 -17.26 -6.40
N VAL A 425 3.51 -16.46 -7.24
CA VAL A 425 2.12 -16.68 -7.65
C VAL A 425 1.99 -17.99 -8.43
N ASN A 426 2.92 -18.30 -9.33
CA ASN A 426 2.93 -19.57 -10.05
C ASN A 426 3.02 -20.76 -9.08
N ALA A 427 3.93 -20.68 -8.09
CA ALA A 427 4.11 -21.72 -7.09
C ALA A 427 2.89 -21.87 -6.16
N LEU A 428 2.27 -20.75 -5.74
CA LEU A 428 1.01 -20.75 -4.97
C LEU A 428 -0.14 -21.35 -5.77
N THR A 429 -0.25 -21.04 -7.06
CA THR A 429 -1.25 -21.60 -7.96
C THR A 429 -1.09 -23.11 -8.07
N ASP A 430 0.14 -23.58 -8.28
CA ASP A 430 0.41 -25.02 -8.36
C ASP A 430 0.12 -25.74 -7.03
N TYR A 431 0.51 -25.13 -5.89
CA TYR A 431 0.22 -25.64 -4.56
C TYR A 431 -1.29 -25.78 -4.33
N THR A 432 -2.05 -24.73 -4.65
CA THR A 432 -3.48 -24.65 -4.34
C THR A 432 -4.33 -25.48 -5.30
N SER A 433 -4.00 -25.43 -6.60
CA SER A 433 -4.87 -25.92 -7.68
C SER A 433 -4.44 -27.26 -8.25
N ASN A 434 -3.15 -27.57 -8.28
CA ASN A 434 -2.57 -28.67 -9.06
C ASN A 434 -1.90 -29.72 -8.18
N GLY A 435 -1.99 -29.64 -6.84
CA GLY A 435 -1.35 -30.58 -5.93
C GLY A 435 0.17 -30.43 -5.86
N GLY A 436 0.66 -29.23 -6.15
CA GLY A 436 2.07 -28.85 -5.93
C GLY A 436 2.44 -28.89 -4.45
N SER A 437 3.72 -28.84 -4.15
CA SER A 437 4.21 -28.89 -2.78
C SER A 437 4.42 -27.49 -2.21
N TRP A 438 4.24 -27.33 -0.89
CA TRP A 438 4.59 -26.11 -0.20
C TRP A 438 6.10 -25.79 -0.30
N ASP A 439 6.95 -26.83 -0.39
CA ASP A 439 8.40 -26.65 -0.60
C ASP A 439 8.71 -25.93 -1.93
N ALA A 440 7.88 -26.10 -2.97
CA ALA A 440 8.03 -25.33 -4.20
C ALA A 440 7.75 -23.84 -3.98
N VAL A 441 6.74 -23.50 -3.15
CA VAL A 441 6.47 -22.11 -2.75
C VAL A 441 7.63 -21.53 -1.96
N LYS A 442 8.19 -22.29 -0.99
CA LYS A 442 9.39 -21.87 -0.23
C LYS A 442 10.56 -21.61 -1.17
N THR A 443 10.79 -22.48 -2.15
CA THR A 443 11.87 -22.31 -3.16
C THR A 443 11.64 -21.04 -3.99
N ALA A 444 10.44 -20.83 -4.53
CA ALA A 444 10.13 -19.64 -5.30
C ALA A 444 10.33 -18.36 -4.45
N PHE A 445 9.95 -18.40 -3.18
CA PHE A 445 10.07 -17.27 -2.27
C PHE A 445 11.54 -16.98 -1.93
N VAL A 446 12.31 -17.98 -1.45
CA VAL A 446 13.67 -17.81 -0.89
C VAL A 446 14.73 -17.78 -1.99
N ASP A 447 14.78 -18.81 -2.84
CA ASP A 447 15.78 -18.88 -3.91
C ASP A 447 15.47 -17.85 -5.01
N GLY A 448 14.17 -17.59 -5.26
CA GLY A 448 13.72 -16.52 -6.14
C GLY A 448 14.18 -15.14 -5.67
N TRP A 449 14.07 -14.84 -4.37
CA TRP A 449 14.60 -13.60 -3.79
C TRP A 449 16.10 -13.43 -4.07
N ALA A 450 16.92 -14.42 -3.71
CA ALA A 450 18.37 -14.38 -3.91
C ALA A 450 18.76 -14.24 -5.39
N HIS A 451 18.01 -14.90 -6.29
CA HIS A 451 18.19 -14.76 -7.73
C HIS A 451 17.88 -13.33 -8.21
N GLN A 452 16.72 -12.80 -7.85
CA GLN A 452 16.31 -11.45 -8.24
C GLN A 452 17.21 -10.37 -7.62
N TRP A 453 17.67 -10.58 -6.40
CA TRP A 453 18.66 -9.70 -5.78
C TRP A 453 19.95 -9.63 -6.60
N THR A 454 20.48 -10.78 -7.02
CA THR A 454 21.69 -10.84 -7.85
C THR A 454 21.48 -10.08 -9.16
N LEU A 455 20.34 -10.29 -9.85
CA LEU A 455 20.03 -9.59 -11.10
C LEU A 455 19.93 -8.08 -10.93
N ALA A 456 19.28 -7.64 -9.85
CA ALA A 456 19.11 -6.22 -9.56
C ALA A 456 20.44 -5.49 -9.29
N HIS A 457 21.45 -6.21 -8.75
CA HIS A 457 22.75 -5.63 -8.35
C HIS A 457 23.94 -6.03 -9.25
N GLU A 458 23.71 -6.78 -10.34
CA GLU A 458 24.78 -7.16 -11.29
C GLU A 458 25.51 -5.94 -11.90
N GLY A 459 24.85 -4.79 -12.03
CA GLY A 459 25.45 -3.55 -12.52
C GLY A 459 26.42 -2.88 -11.54
N GLU A 460 26.21 -3.03 -10.24
CA GLU A 460 26.99 -2.38 -9.17
C GLU A 460 28.39 -3.00 -9.04
N ALA A 461 28.46 -4.34 -9.06
CA ALA A 461 29.73 -5.07 -8.97
C ALA A 461 30.71 -4.74 -10.11
N SER A 462 30.18 -4.41 -11.29
CA SER A 462 30.99 -4.00 -12.44
C SER A 462 31.51 -2.56 -12.32
N THR A 463 30.77 -1.68 -11.65
CA THR A 463 31.16 -0.27 -11.42
C THR A 463 32.16 -0.14 -10.26
N GLU A 464 31.98 -0.89 -9.19
CA GLU A 464 32.94 -0.93 -8.07
C GLU A 464 34.30 -1.49 -8.53
N ALA A 465 34.30 -2.59 -9.27
CA ALA A 465 35.53 -3.17 -9.82
C ALA A 465 36.25 -2.22 -10.82
N ALA A 466 35.50 -1.42 -11.60
CA ALA A 466 36.09 -0.43 -12.50
C ALA A 466 36.64 0.77 -11.73
N THR A 467 36.03 1.16 -10.62
CA THR A 467 36.47 2.28 -9.77
C THR A 467 37.70 1.89 -8.93
N GLU A 468 37.73 0.66 -8.39
CA GLU A 468 38.95 0.12 -7.69
C GLU A 468 40.14 -0.01 -8.65
N ALA A 469 39.93 -0.51 -9.88
CA ALA A 469 40.97 -0.61 -10.88
C ALA A 469 41.49 0.77 -11.36
N ALA A 470 40.64 1.81 -11.34
CA ALA A 470 41.05 3.17 -11.65
C ALA A 470 41.83 3.83 -10.50
N THR A 471 41.50 3.49 -9.24
CA THR A 471 42.21 4.01 -8.04
C THR A 471 43.55 3.33 -7.78
N GLU A 472 43.73 2.08 -8.23
CA GLU A 472 45.03 1.37 -8.17
C GLU A 472 45.99 1.79 -9.31
N ALA A 473 45.49 2.52 -10.32
CA ALA A 473 46.29 2.97 -11.48
C ALA A 473 46.78 4.43 -11.35
N GLU A 474 46.47 5.16 -10.29
CA GLU A 474 47.03 6.46 -9.93
C GLU A 474 48.07 6.33 -8.81
#